data_14ccd4c0b7c38affde83b50505cc7ec4
#
_entry.id   14ccd4c0b7c38affde83b50505cc7ec4
#
_cell.length_a   1.000
_cell.length_b   1.000
_cell.length_c   1.000
_cell.angle_alpha   90.00
_cell.angle_beta   90.00
_cell.angle_gamma   90.00
#
_symmetry.space_group_name_H-M   'P 1'
#
loop_
_entity.id
_entity.type
_entity.pdbx_description
1 polymer ?
#
loop_
_entity_poly.entity_id
_entity_poly.type
_entity_poly.pdbx_seq_one_letter_code
_entity_poly.pdbx_strand_id
1 'polypeptide(L)'
;MKRRLFVVAMVLCFAFSIQFTFSQNNSNFQTYQSVGLQTDLLANTQSFNNYLEAKGISTFKSFVPTVGISYSAMRGYKGKIFYGVSAAFSYGRAETKDKFLKKEDASVHADVFYRFGLGKSVGLEAGVGFGLSYSDILYACDNEQVGSFSGFVPIMPITAGIVFPHDNPNSVGIYLQYIVSFKGDNSIHETGTNNSISGYELRPSTLSVGVKFGF
;
A
#
# COMPACT_ATOMS: atom_id res chain seq x y z
N MET A 1 5.49 -14.13 -14.97
CA MET A 1 6.83 -13.55 -14.70
C MET A 1 7.04 -12.17 -15.34
N LYS A 2 6.72 -11.91 -16.61
CA LYS A 2 6.94 -10.61 -17.29
C LYS A 2 6.19 -9.42 -16.66
N ARG A 3 4.95 -9.59 -16.17
CA ARG A 3 4.16 -8.52 -15.55
C ARG A 3 4.72 -8.06 -14.20
N ARG A 4 5.26 -8.98 -13.39
CA ARG A 4 5.89 -8.66 -12.08
C ARG A 4 7.15 -7.83 -12.24
N LEU A 5 7.97 -8.15 -13.24
CA LEU A 5 9.17 -7.39 -13.56
C LEU A 5 8.83 -5.97 -14.01
N PHE A 6 7.73 -5.79 -14.73
CA PHE A 6 7.25 -4.48 -15.20
C PHE A 6 6.77 -3.59 -14.04
N VAL A 7 6.03 -4.13 -13.08
CA VAL A 7 5.58 -3.38 -11.89
C VAL A 7 6.78 -2.96 -11.04
N VAL A 8 7.71 -3.87 -10.77
CA VAL A 8 8.94 -3.56 -10.03
C VAL A 8 9.80 -2.55 -10.78
N ALA A 9 9.96 -2.69 -12.10
CA ALA A 9 10.69 -1.73 -12.91
C ALA A 9 10.02 -0.35 -12.93
N MET A 10 8.68 -0.27 -13.00
CA MET A 10 7.94 0.99 -12.93
C MET A 10 8.13 1.67 -11.57
N VAL A 11 8.05 0.94 -10.47
CA VAL A 11 8.28 1.46 -9.11
C VAL A 11 9.72 1.97 -8.98
N LEU A 12 10.70 1.23 -9.45
CA LEU A 12 12.10 1.65 -9.43
C LEU A 12 12.36 2.85 -10.33
N CYS A 13 11.86 2.87 -11.56
CA CYS A 13 12.01 4.01 -12.46
C CYS A 13 11.34 5.27 -11.92
N PHE A 14 10.17 5.14 -11.27
CA PHE A 14 9.49 6.26 -10.64
C PHE A 14 10.28 6.79 -9.44
N ALA A 15 10.80 5.91 -8.59
CA ALA A 15 11.65 6.27 -7.46
C ALA A 15 12.93 6.99 -7.91
N PHE A 16 13.59 6.52 -8.98
CA PHE A 16 14.77 7.16 -9.56
C PHE A 16 14.45 8.53 -10.18
N SER A 17 13.32 8.67 -10.88
CA SER A 17 12.90 9.95 -11.50
C SER A 17 12.67 11.04 -10.48
N ILE A 18 12.19 10.71 -9.29
CA ILE A 18 11.93 11.65 -8.20
C ILE A 18 13.23 12.22 -7.63
N GLN A 19 14.30 11.44 -7.54
CA GLN A 19 15.60 11.93 -7.06
C GLN A 19 16.14 13.08 -7.90
N PHE A 20 15.95 13.04 -9.22
CA PHE A 20 16.41 14.12 -10.11
C PHE A 20 15.62 15.40 -9.98
N THR A 21 14.34 15.34 -9.60
CA THR A 21 13.47 16.53 -9.52
C THR A 21 13.67 17.31 -8.23
N PHE A 22 14.21 16.71 -7.17
CA PHE A 22 14.37 17.31 -5.85
C PHE A 22 15.77 17.93 -5.58
N SER A 23 16.67 17.90 -6.54
CA SER A 23 18.09 18.31 -6.41
C SER A 23 18.32 19.83 -6.27
N GLN A 24 17.31 20.70 -6.27
CA GLN A 24 17.51 22.12 -6.09
C GLN A 24 17.53 22.51 -4.62
N ASN A 25 18.71 22.85 -4.10
CA ASN A 25 18.94 23.39 -2.76
C ASN A 25 18.37 24.81 -2.62
N ASN A 26 17.17 24.91 -2.06
CA ASN A 26 16.63 26.14 -1.55
C ASN A 26 16.56 26.02 -0.02
N SER A 27 17.06 26.99 0.73
CA SER A 27 17.19 26.93 2.19
C SER A 27 15.91 26.69 2.98
N ASN A 28 14.75 26.82 2.34
CA ASN A 28 13.44 26.55 2.93
C ASN A 28 12.94 25.13 2.70
N PHE A 29 13.63 24.32 1.91
CA PHE A 29 13.21 22.98 1.54
C PHE A 29 14.26 21.94 1.94
N GLN A 30 13.80 20.87 2.51
CA GLN A 30 14.62 19.72 2.87
C GLN A 30 14.08 18.48 2.13
N THR A 31 14.99 17.69 1.58
CA THR A 31 14.62 16.38 1.03
C THR A 31 14.63 15.36 2.17
N TYR A 32 13.63 14.52 2.19
CA TYR A 32 13.44 13.47 3.17
C TYR A 32 13.12 12.18 2.44
N GLN A 33 13.85 11.13 2.74
CA GLN A 33 13.60 9.80 2.21
C GLN A 33 13.36 8.85 3.38
N SER A 34 12.52 7.84 3.17
CA SER A 34 12.32 6.81 4.18
C SER A 34 12.02 5.45 3.57
N VAL A 35 12.45 4.41 4.27
CA VAL A 35 12.05 3.03 4.04
C VAL A 35 11.20 2.57 5.21
N GLY A 36 10.11 1.89 4.94
CA GLY A 36 9.19 1.39 5.95
C GLY A 36 8.96 -0.11 5.87
N LEU A 37 8.61 -0.66 7.02
CA LEU A 37 8.04 -2.00 7.16
C LEU A 37 6.63 -1.85 7.70
N GLN A 38 5.68 -2.58 7.15
CA GLN A 38 4.26 -2.50 7.54
C GLN A 38 3.60 -3.87 7.56
N THR A 39 2.53 -3.96 8.33
CA THR A 39 1.62 -5.10 8.33
C THR A 39 0.18 -4.62 8.38
N ASP A 40 -0.70 -5.30 7.67
CA ASP A 40 -2.12 -5.00 7.71
C ASP A 40 -2.73 -5.65 8.97
N LEU A 41 -3.43 -4.84 9.77
CA LEU A 41 -4.13 -5.29 10.98
C LEU A 41 -5.54 -5.78 10.65
N LEU A 42 -6.20 -5.10 9.73
CA LEU A 42 -7.57 -5.41 9.32
C LEU A 42 -7.65 -5.28 7.80
N ALA A 43 -8.14 -6.32 7.17
CA ALA A 43 -8.53 -6.28 5.77
C ALA A 43 -9.94 -6.85 5.65
N ASN A 44 -10.85 -6.09 5.06
CA ASN A 44 -12.22 -6.56 4.81
C ASN A 44 -12.24 -7.42 3.54
N THR A 45 -12.31 -8.73 3.68
CA THR A 45 -12.39 -9.68 2.56
C THR A 45 -13.84 -9.99 2.14
N GLN A 46 -14.82 -9.32 2.70
CA GLN A 46 -16.24 -9.65 2.51
C GLN A 46 -16.67 -9.57 1.03
N SER A 47 -16.21 -8.55 0.32
CA SER A 47 -16.57 -8.38 -1.10
C SER A 47 -16.04 -9.55 -1.95
N PHE A 48 -14.81 -10.00 -1.68
CA PHE A 48 -14.22 -11.17 -2.34
C PHE A 48 -14.95 -12.46 -1.97
N ASN A 49 -15.30 -12.64 -0.69
CA ASN A 49 -16.07 -13.79 -0.23
C ASN A 49 -17.48 -13.84 -0.86
N ASN A 50 -18.16 -12.70 -0.96
CA ASN A 50 -19.45 -12.61 -1.64
C ASN A 50 -19.37 -13.06 -3.12
N TYR A 51 -18.26 -12.72 -3.78
CA TYR A 51 -18.00 -13.21 -5.13
C TYR A 51 -17.85 -14.72 -5.17
N LEU A 52 -17.07 -15.32 -4.27
CA LEU A 52 -16.89 -16.76 -4.19
C LEU A 52 -18.22 -17.49 -3.91
N GLU A 53 -19.02 -16.97 -2.97
CA GLU A 53 -20.36 -17.49 -2.66
C GLU A 53 -21.29 -17.45 -3.87
N ALA A 54 -21.32 -16.35 -4.61
CA ALA A 54 -22.12 -16.22 -5.82
C ALA A 54 -21.74 -17.21 -6.92
N LYS A 55 -20.51 -17.73 -6.89
CA LYS A 55 -20.00 -18.77 -7.78
C LYS A 55 -20.14 -20.17 -7.21
N GLY A 56 -20.73 -20.34 -6.02
CA GLY A 56 -20.81 -21.63 -5.34
C GLY A 56 -19.46 -22.14 -4.81
N ILE A 57 -18.48 -21.27 -4.70
CA ILE A 57 -17.13 -21.61 -4.24
C ILE A 57 -17.03 -21.34 -2.74
N SER A 58 -16.37 -22.23 -2.03
CA SER A 58 -16.15 -22.11 -0.59
C SER A 58 -15.38 -20.85 -0.23
N THR A 59 -15.87 -20.04 0.70
CA THR A 59 -15.26 -18.76 1.10
C THR A 59 -14.04 -18.94 1.98
N PHE A 60 -13.15 -17.96 1.95
CA PHE A 60 -12.00 -17.85 2.84
C PHE A 60 -12.32 -16.87 3.97
N LYS A 61 -12.72 -17.39 5.13
CA LYS A 61 -13.16 -16.56 6.29
C LYS A 61 -12.02 -16.10 7.19
N SER A 62 -10.80 -16.54 6.93
CA SER A 62 -9.65 -16.21 7.77
C SER A 62 -9.06 -14.85 7.39
N PHE A 63 -8.59 -14.12 8.39
CA PHE A 63 -7.73 -12.95 8.20
C PHE A 63 -6.45 -13.35 7.48
N VAL A 64 -6.09 -12.60 6.45
CA VAL A 64 -4.83 -12.80 5.72
C VAL A 64 -3.84 -11.72 6.17
N PRO A 65 -2.92 -12.05 7.09
CA PRO A 65 -1.90 -11.09 7.48
C PRO A 65 -1.01 -10.79 6.29
N THR A 66 -0.70 -9.51 6.08
CA THR A 66 0.26 -9.09 5.07
C THR A 66 1.49 -8.50 5.73
N VAL A 67 2.64 -8.67 5.10
CA VAL A 67 3.88 -7.96 5.44
C VAL A 67 4.29 -7.17 4.22
N GLY A 68 4.63 -5.91 4.42
CA GLY A 68 4.97 -5.01 3.33
C GLY A 68 6.18 -4.17 3.62
N ILE A 69 6.77 -3.68 2.54
CA ILE A 69 7.82 -2.67 2.52
C ILE A 69 7.30 -1.42 1.82
N SER A 70 7.74 -0.26 2.27
CA SER A 70 7.43 1.01 1.62
C SER A 70 8.67 1.85 1.44
N TYR A 71 8.63 2.72 0.45
CA TYR A 71 9.62 3.76 0.21
C TYR A 71 8.90 5.07 -0.02
N SER A 72 9.40 6.15 0.58
CA SER A 72 8.85 7.49 0.38
C SER A 72 9.97 8.47 0.08
N ALA A 73 9.73 9.33 -0.90
CA ALA A 73 10.57 10.48 -1.23
C ALA A 73 9.74 11.75 -1.09
N MET A 74 10.08 12.55 -0.10
CA MET A 74 9.33 13.74 0.31
C MET A 74 10.19 14.98 0.25
N ARG A 75 9.56 16.10 0.00
CA ARG A 75 10.12 17.44 0.15
C ARG A 75 9.41 18.15 1.28
N GLY A 76 10.17 18.54 2.30
CA GLY A 76 9.66 19.28 3.45
C GLY A 76 9.79 20.77 3.24
N TYR A 77 8.73 21.53 3.53
CA TYR A 77 8.75 22.98 3.58
C TYR A 77 8.75 23.45 5.04
N LYS A 78 9.79 24.20 5.41
CA LYS A 78 10.01 24.71 6.79
C LYS A 78 9.91 23.63 7.88
N GLY A 79 10.23 22.38 7.54
CA GLY A 79 10.18 21.25 8.47
C GLY A 79 8.78 20.87 8.98
N LYS A 80 7.71 21.41 8.40
CA LYS A 80 6.33 21.18 8.86
C LYS A 80 5.44 20.49 7.83
N ILE A 81 5.50 20.93 6.58
CA ILE A 81 4.71 20.38 5.50
C ILE A 81 5.62 19.53 4.64
N PHE A 82 5.28 18.28 4.46
CA PHE A 82 5.99 17.32 3.61
C PHE A 82 5.06 16.88 2.49
N TYR A 83 5.55 16.90 1.27
CA TYR A 83 4.82 16.41 0.10
C TYR A 83 5.75 15.62 -0.80
N GLY A 84 5.23 14.63 -1.45
CA GLY A 84 6.02 13.79 -2.31
C GLY A 84 5.29 12.55 -2.79
N VAL A 85 6.04 11.48 -3.00
CA VAL A 85 5.52 10.22 -3.53
C VAL A 85 5.97 9.08 -2.65
N SER A 86 5.06 8.13 -2.46
CA SER A 86 5.34 6.88 -1.79
C SER A 86 5.00 5.70 -2.69
N ALA A 87 5.78 4.64 -2.56
CA ALA A 87 5.52 3.35 -3.17
C ALA A 87 5.54 2.29 -2.08
N ALA A 88 4.64 1.32 -2.15
CA ALA A 88 4.60 0.21 -1.21
C ALA A 88 4.32 -1.10 -1.94
N PHE A 89 4.86 -2.18 -1.38
CA PHE A 89 4.57 -3.55 -1.79
C PHE A 89 4.24 -4.35 -0.54
N SER A 90 3.15 -5.13 -0.59
CA SER A 90 2.80 -6.04 0.48
C SER A 90 2.48 -7.43 -0.05
N TYR A 91 2.77 -8.42 0.79
CA TYR A 91 2.57 -9.83 0.52
C TYR A 91 1.86 -10.47 1.69
N GLY A 92 0.81 -11.24 1.40
CA GLY A 92 0.10 -12.03 2.38
C GLY A 92 -0.14 -13.44 1.90
N ARG A 93 -0.09 -14.38 2.83
CA ARG A 93 -0.43 -15.78 2.59
C ARG A 93 -1.20 -16.32 3.78
N ALA A 94 -2.32 -16.96 3.50
CA ALA A 94 -3.04 -17.73 4.49
C ALA A 94 -3.40 -19.10 3.92
N GLU A 95 -3.28 -20.11 4.77
CA GLU A 95 -3.50 -21.50 4.40
C GLU A 95 -4.30 -22.19 5.50
N THR A 96 -5.29 -22.97 5.08
CA THR A 96 -6.01 -23.92 5.93
C THR A 96 -5.86 -25.30 5.28
N LYS A 97 -6.37 -26.36 5.92
CA LYS A 97 -6.22 -27.73 5.43
C LYS A 97 -6.61 -27.88 3.95
N ASP A 98 -7.67 -27.20 3.52
CA ASP A 98 -8.27 -27.39 2.20
C ASP A 98 -8.24 -26.10 1.34
N LYS A 99 -7.71 -24.98 1.87
CA LYS A 99 -7.77 -23.68 1.21
C LYS A 99 -6.47 -22.92 1.32
N PHE A 100 -6.12 -22.25 0.24
CA PHE A 100 -4.94 -21.41 0.14
C PHE A 100 -5.33 -20.07 -0.47
N LEU A 101 -4.91 -18.98 0.15
CA LEU A 101 -5.04 -17.64 -0.39
C LEU A 101 -3.70 -16.93 -0.32
N LYS A 102 -3.28 -16.39 -1.44
CA LYS A 102 -2.10 -15.56 -1.59
C LYS A 102 -2.55 -14.20 -2.10
N LYS A 103 -2.05 -13.13 -1.49
CA LYS A 103 -2.35 -11.76 -1.88
C LYS A 103 -1.05 -10.99 -2.07
N GLU A 104 -0.96 -10.26 -3.16
CA GLU A 104 0.12 -9.33 -3.47
C GLU A 104 -0.50 -7.97 -3.81
N ASP A 105 -0.04 -6.90 -3.16
CA ASP A 105 -0.44 -5.54 -3.47
C ASP A 105 0.79 -4.69 -3.77
N ALA A 106 0.75 -3.90 -4.82
CA ALA A 106 1.73 -2.88 -5.13
C ALA A 106 1.02 -1.54 -5.30
N SER A 107 1.49 -0.49 -4.64
CA SER A 107 0.85 0.82 -4.69
C SER A 107 1.84 1.95 -4.90
N VAL A 108 1.36 3.00 -5.57
CA VAL A 108 2.06 4.28 -5.72
C VAL A 108 1.05 5.40 -5.46
N HIS A 109 1.42 6.35 -4.61
CA HIS A 109 0.56 7.47 -4.26
C HIS A 109 1.37 8.75 -4.01
N ALA A 110 0.76 9.88 -4.33
CA ALA A 110 1.26 11.20 -3.93
C ALA A 110 0.70 11.53 -2.55
N ASP A 111 1.53 12.08 -1.66
CA ASP A 111 1.21 12.33 -0.27
C ASP A 111 1.48 13.76 0.12
N VAL A 112 0.70 14.23 1.09
CA VAL A 112 0.95 15.46 1.86
C VAL A 112 0.82 15.13 3.33
N PHE A 113 1.85 15.47 4.10
CA PHE A 113 1.90 15.30 5.56
C PHE A 113 2.11 16.65 6.24
N TYR A 114 1.51 16.80 7.39
CA TYR A 114 1.85 17.88 8.32
C TYR A 114 2.50 17.26 9.57
N ARG A 115 3.62 17.85 9.99
CA ARG A 115 4.39 17.42 11.17
C ARG A 115 4.30 18.47 12.27
N PHE A 116 3.88 18.04 13.46
CA PHE A 116 3.82 18.85 14.68
C PHE A 116 4.96 18.44 15.62
N GLY A 117 5.82 19.35 15.99
CA GLY A 117 6.82 19.09 17.04
C GLY A 117 6.17 19.08 18.43
N LEU A 118 6.39 18.02 19.18
CA LEU A 118 6.06 17.90 20.60
C LEU A 118 7.35 17.98 21.41
N GLY A 119 7.80 19.19 21.71
CA GLY A 119 9.09 19.43 22.36
C GLY A 119 10.26 19.29 21.38
N LYS A 120 11.46 18.86 21.90
CA LYS A 120 12.70 18.88 21.12
C LYS A 120 12.92 17.63 20.24
N SER A 121 12.29 16.51 20.55
CA SER A 121 12.66 15.23 19.89
C SER A 121 11.49 14.48 19.27
N VAL A 122 10.27 14.78 19.67
CA VAL A 122 9.07 14.04 19.23
C VAL A 122 8.27 14.87 18.25
N GLY A 123 7.84 14.27 17.15
CA GLY A 123 6.89 14.86 16.23
C GLY A 123 5.68 13.96 16.03
N LEU A 124 4.51 14.58 15.88
CA LEU A 124 3.31 13.92 15.36
C LEU A 124 3.21 14.22 13.87
N GLU A 125 2.92 13.22 13.08
CA GLU A 125 2.63 13.37 11.66
C GLU A 125 1.19 12.98 11.38
N ALA A 126 0.52 13.75 10.54
CA ALA A 126 -0.76 13.42 9.96
C ALA A 126 -0.75 13.76 8.47
N GLY A 127 -1.28 12.90 7.63
CA GLY A 127 -1.24 13.11 6.19
C GLY A 127 -2.29 12.32 5.44
N VAL A 128 -2.44 12.72 4.19
CA VAL A 128 -3.32 12.08 3.24
C VAL A 128 -2.62 11.98 1.90
N GLY A 129 -2.89 10.90 1.19
CA GLY A 129 -2.40 10.69 -0.16
C GLY A 129 -3.50 10.31 -1.13
N PHE A 130 -3.15 10.25 -2.40
CA PHE A 130 -4.02 9.73 -3.46
C PHE A 130 -3.16 9.01 -4.49
N GLY A 131 -3.62 7.85 -4.95
CA GLY A 131 -2.87 7.05 -5.89
C GLY A 131 -3.59 5.82 -6.42
N LEU A 132 -2.79 4.87 -6.88
CA LEU A 132 -3.25 3.62 -7.45
C LEU A 132 -2.59 2.44 -6.75
N SER A 133 -3.33 1.38 -6.57
CA SER A 133 -2.84 0.08 -6.15
C SER A 133 -3.16 -0.96 -7.20
N TYR A 134 -2.20 -1.84 -7.47
CA TYR A 134 -2.41 -3.08 -8.20
C TYR A 134 -2.49 -4.22 -7.19
N SER A 135 -3.57 -4.97 -7.23
CA SER A 135 -3.77 -6.14 -6.37
C SER A 135 -3.82 -7.41 -7.21
N ASP A 136 -3.19 -8.47 -6.71
CA ASP A 136 -3.22 -9.81 -7.30
C ASP A 136 -3.56 -10.81 -6.19
N ILE A 137 -4.62 -11.57 -6.39
CA ILE A 137 -5.10 -12.59 -5.45
C ILE A 137 -5.11 -13.93 -6.17
N LEU A 138 -4.43 -14.92 -5.61
CA LEU A 138 -4.50 -16.31 -6.00
C LEU A 138 -5.27 -17.08 -4.93
N TYR A 139 -6.32 -17.77 -5.34
CA TYR A 139 -7.11 -18.62 -4.47
C TYR A 139 -7.16 -20.05 -4.98
N ALA A 140 -6.95 -21.01 -4.09
CA ALA A 140 -7.09 -22.43 -4.33
C ALA A 140 -7.97 -23.07 -3.24
N CYS A 141 -8.78 -24.07 -3.62
CA CYS A 141 -9.63 -24.85 -2.74
C CYS A 141 -9.50 -26.31 -3.12
N ASP A 142 -9.44 -27.23 -2.15
CA ASP A 142 -9.31 -28.69 -2.35
C ASP A 142 -8.12 -29.06 -3.27
N ASN A 143 -6.99 -28.35 -3.12
CA ASN A 143 -5.78 -28.48 -3.94
C ASN A 143 -5.94 -28.12 -5.42
N GLU A 144 -7.09 -27.62 -5.83
CA GLU A 144 -7.30 -27.08 -7.18
C GLU A 144 -7.24 -25.56 -7.16
N GLN A 145 -6.56 -24.97 -8.13
CA GLN A 145 -6.56 -23.53 -8.31
C GLN A 145 -7.94 -23.08 -8.81
N VAL A 146 -8.67 -22.36 -7.96
CA VAL A 146 -10.00 -21.84 -8.29
C VAL A 146 -9.90 -20.63 -9.22
N GLY A 147 -8.92 -19.74 -8.99
CA GLY A 147 -8.72 -18.57 -9.82
C GLY A 147 -7.56 -17.69 -9.38
N SER A 148 -7.15 -16.83 -10.29
CA SER A 148 -6.22 -15.73 -10.04
C SER A 148 -6.90 -14.44 -10.50
N PHE A 149 -6.98 -13.46 -9.60
CA PHE A 149 -7.72 -12.22 -9.78
C PHE A 149 -6.77 -11.06 -9.65
N SER A 150 -6.80 -10.13 -10.60
CA SER A 150 -5.93 -8.97 -10.54
C SER A 150 -6.61 -7.72 -11.06
N GLY A 151 -6.21 -6.55 -10.56
CA GLY A 151 -6.74 -5.29 -11.03
C GLY A 151 -6.12 -4.06 -10.38
N PHE A 152 -6.36 -2.90 -10.99
CA PHE A 152 -6.00 -1.61 -10.44
C PHE A 152 -7.15 -1.02 -9.64
N VAL A 153 -6.81 -0.44 -8.48
CA VAL A 153 -7.77 0.17 -7.57
C VAL A 153 -7.26 1.56 -7.18
N PRO A 154 -8.04 2.64 -7.39
CA PRO A 154 -7.72 3.94 -6.83
C PRO A 154 -7.76 3.87 -5.31
N ILE A 155 -6.78 4.51 -4.66
CA ILE A 155 -6.64 4.49 -3.20
C ILE A 155 -6.40 5.88 -2.64
N MET A 156 -6.84 6.06 -1.39
CA MET A 156 -6.55 7.25 -0.58
C MET A 156 -6.01 6.79 0.78
N PRO A 157 -4.68 6.74 0.96
CA PRO A 157 -4.09 6.50 2.26
C PRO A 157 -4.28 7.73 3.17
N ILE A 158 -4.71 7.48 4.41
CA ILE A 158 -4.78 8.44 5.51
C ILE A 158 -3.83 7.93 6.58
N THR A 159 -2.83 8.74 6.93
CA THR A 159 -1.74 8.30 7.80
C THR A 159 -1.66 9.19 9.02
N ALA A 160 -1.45 8.60 10.19
CA ALA A 160 -1.08 9.27 11.42
C ALA A 160 0.10 8.54 12.07
N GLY A 161 1.05 9.28 12.65
CA GLY A 161 2.24 8.67 13.22
C GLY A 161 2.99 9.55 14.19
N ILE A 162 4.00 8.94 14.80
CA ILE A 162 4.95 9.59 15.70
C ILE A 162 6.34 9.40 15.09
N VAL A 163 7.16 10.45 15.10
CA VAL A 163 8.51 10.44 14.52
C VAL A 163 9.55 10.93 15.52
N PHE A 164 10.74 10.32 15.52
CA PHE A 164 11.86 10.59 16.42
C PHE A 164 13.21 10.54 15.68
N PRO A 165 14.08 11.51 15.79
CA PRO A 165 13.80 12.91 16.12
C PRO A 165 12.99 13.57 14.99
N HIS A 166 12.15 14.54 15.31
CA HIS A 166 11.24 15.13 14.32
C HIS A 166 11.88 16.15 13.38
N ASP A 167 13.00 16.71 13.77
CA ASP A 167 13.75 17.77 13.07
C ASP A 167 14.94 17.25 12.25
N ASN A 168 15.16 15.93 12.24
CA ASN A 168 16.27 15.28 11.56
C ASN A 168 15.76 14.36 10.44
N PRO A 169 16.36 14.35 9.24
CA PRO A 169 16.07 13.35 8.22
C PRO A 169 16.32 11.93 8.73
N ASN A 170 17.38 11.71 9.51
CA ASN A 170 17.65 10.41 10.15
C ASN A 170 16.69 10.21 11.34
N SER A 171 15.51 9.70 11.04
CA SER A 171 14.44 9.58 12.02
C SER A 171 13.82 8.18 11.98
N VAL A 172 13.21 7.80 13.09
CA VAL A 172 12.37 6.60 13.17
C VAL A 172 10.94 7.02 13.44
N GLY A 173 10.00 6.48 12.69
CA GLY A 173 8.58 6.76 12.86
C GLY A 173 7.77 5.49 13.03
N ILE A 174 6.75 5.56 13.86
CA ILE A 174 5.69 4.54 13.98
C ILE A 174 4.42 5.18 13.43
N TYR A 175 3.72 4.48 12.56
CA TYR A 175 2.53 5.03 11.92
C TYR A 175 1.39 4.02 11.85
N LEU A 176 0.18 4.57 11.85
CA LEU A 176 -1.05 3.91 11.45
C LEU A 176 -1.48 4.49 10.11
N GLN A 177 -1.87 3.64 9.18
CA GLN A 177 -2.36 4.04 7.88
C GLN A 177 -3.68 3.34 7.58
N TYR A 178 -4.71 4.13 7.30
CA TYR A 178 -5.97 3.62 6.79
C TYR A 178 -6.04 3.90 5.29
N ILE A 179 -6.08 2.84 4.49
CA ILE A 179 -6.15 2.94 3.04
C ILE A 179 -7.61 2.78 2.63
N VAL A 180 -8.22 3.87 2.21
CA VAL A 180 -9.54 3.85 1.59
C VAL A 180 -9.38 3.39 0.14
N SER A 181 -10.09 2.34 -0.24
CA SER A 181 -10.16 1.87 -1.62
C SER A 181 -11.46 2.36 -2.25
N PHE A 182 -11.37 2.95 -3.43
CA PHE A 182 -12.53 3.41 -4.16
C PHE A 182 -13.04 2.31 -5.08
N LYS A 183 -14.36 2.14 -5.11
CA LYS A 183 -15.01 1.34 -6.15
C LYS A 183 -14.78 2.05 -7.48
N GLY A 184 -13.93 1.47 -8.32
CA GLY A 184 -13.92 1.80 -9.73
C GLY A 184 -14.81 0.80 -10.48
N ASP A 185 -15.14 1.08 -11.72
CA ASP A 185 -15.67 0.09 -12.69
C ASP A 185 -14.60 -0.99 -13.01
N ASN A 186 -13.69 -1.21 -12.07
CA ASN A 186 -12.58 -2.11 -12.20
C ASN A 186 -13.12 -3.53 -12.14
N SER A 187 -13.28 -4.06 -13.32
CA SER A 187 -13.50 -5.48 -13.52
C SER A 187 -12.36 -6.26 -12.88
N ILE A 188 -12.69 -7.13 -11.96
CA ILE A 188 -11.78 -8.19 -11.55
C ILE A 188 -11.52 -9.00 -12.83
N HIS A 189 -10.29 -9.01 -13.30
CA HIS A 189 -9.89 -9.88 -14.40
C HIS A 189 -9.48 -11.23 -13.82
N GLU A 190 -10.26 -12.24 -14.12
CA GLU A 190 -9.87 -13.62 -13.87
C GLU A 190 -8.73 -13.96 -14.84
N THR A 191 -7.56 -14.30 -14.31
CA THR A 191 -6.39 -14.59 -15.11
C THR A 191 -6.62 -15.89 -15.90
N GLY A 192 -6.59 -15.82 -17.21
CA GLY A 192 -6.82 -16.97 -18.11
C GLY A 192 -8.20 -16.97 -18.79
N THR A 193 -9.08 -16.06 -18.40
CA THR A 193 -10.35 -15.81 -19.10
C THR A 193 -10.44 -14.32 -19.49
N ASN A 194 -11.12 -14.02 -20.59
CA ASN A 194 -11.43 -12.62 -20.95
C ASN A 194 -12.63 -12.06 -20.16
N ASN A 195 -13.04 -12.75 -19.10
CA ASN A 195 -14.20 -12.36 -18.31
C ASN A 195 -13.80 -11.27 -17.32
N SER A 196 -14.37 -10.11 -17.47
CA SER A 196 -14.33 -9.07 -16.47
C SER A 196 -15.51 -9.23 -15.51
N ILE A 197 -15.26 -9.20 -14.21
CA ILE A 197 -16.28 -9.33 -13.18
C ILE A 197 -16.47 -7.96 -12.57
N SER A 198 -17.62 -7.34 -12.85
CA SER A 198 -17.97 -6.04 -12.29
C SER A 198 -18.70 -6.20 -10.94
N GLY A 199 -18.56 -5.22 -10.06
CA GLY A 199 -19.35 -5.12 -8.82
C GLY A 199 -18.66 -5.68 -7.55
N TYR A 200 -17.47 -6.24 -7.64
CA TYR A 200 -16.72 -6.75 -6.49
C TYR A 200 -15.41 -5.98 -6.28
N GLU A 201 -15.03 -5.79 -5.02
CA GLU A 201 -13.78 -5.11 -4.64
C GLU A 201 -12.65 -6.12 -4.52
N LEU A 202 -11.62 -5.97 -5.34
CA LEU A 202 -10.41 -6.77 -5.27
C LEU A 202 -9.55 -6.37 -4.06
N ARG A 203 -9.48 -5.07 -3.76
CA ARG A 203 -8.79 -4.54 -2.61
C ARG A 203 -9.77 -3.84 -1.68
N PRO A 204 -10.06 -4.42 -0.52
CA PRO A 204 -10.84 -3.74 0.51
C PRO A 204 -10.05 -2.61 1.16
N SER A 205 -10.75 -1.69 1.82
CA SER A 205 -10.12 -0.72 2.71
C SER A 205 -9.38 -1.45 3.83
N THR A 206 -8.17 -0.97 4.13
CA THR A 206 -7.22 -1.69 4.99
C THR A 206 -6.66 -0.78 6.06
N LEU A 207 -6.55 -1.26 7.30
CA LEU A 207 -5.82 -0.62 8.38
C LEU A 207 -4.45 -1.30 8.52
N SER A 208 -3.39 -0.54 8.42
CA SER A 208 -2.02 -1.01 8.53
C SER A 208 -1.29 -0.30 9.66
N VAL A 209 -0.35 -0.98 10.29
CA VAL A 209 0.64 -0.40 11.20
C VAL A 209 2.03 -0.62 10.63
N GLY A 210 2.91 0.35 10.82
CA GLY A 210 4.26 0.25 10.30
C GLY A 210 5.28 1.08 11.07
N VAL A 211 6.54 0.79 10.74
CA VAL A 211 7.70 1.56 11.19
C VAL A 211 8.42 2.08 9.96
N LYS A 212 8.81 3.34 9.97
CA LYS A 212 9.60 3.96 8.89
C LYS A 212 10.93 4.47 9.43
N PHE A 213 11.96 4.35 8.62
CA PHE A 213 13.32 4.83 8.89
C PHE A 213 13.63 5.90 7.85
N GLY A 214 13.81 7.14 8.31
CA GLY A 214 14.21 8.27 7.47
C GLY A 214 15.73 8.38 7.36
N PHE A 215 16.21 8.97 6.25
CA PHE A 215 17.62 9.24 5.96
C PHE A 215 17.78 10.38 4.96
#